data_0894f8847070158f861602bc4de2bb43
#
_entry.id   0894f8847070158f861602bc4de2bb43
#
_cell.length_a   1.000
_cell.length_b   1.000
_cell.length_c   1.000
_cell.angle_alpha   90.00
_cell.angle_beta   90.00
_cell.angle_gamma   90.00
#
_symmetry.space_group_name_H-M   'P 1'
#
loop_
_entity.id
_entity.type
_entity.pdbx_description
1 polymer ?
#
loop_
_entity_poly.entity_id
_entity_poly.type
_entity_poly.pdbx_seq_one_letter_code
_entity_poly.pdbx_strand_id
1 'polypeptide(L)'
;MIKEKISKSRFIVIGSLLLLIGLSIFASYNIYNYYSHKVDNNKANDFIEEIKKEEPPVEIEQEEQPKEETPKEENYNYIGVVEIPTIDFKRGFFNIDDRNNNVDKNIEVLINSDMPDVTNGILAIAGHSGSGRTAYFKNLYKLKVNDEINIYYNNTKYIYKVNKNYEVDKNGIIDISRDKEQTTLVLTTCSKNKTKQVVILAYLVDKVSY
;
A
#
# COMPACT_ATOMS: atom_id res chain seq x y z
N MET A 1 -44.38 -21.89 36.99
CA MET A 1 -44.32 -21.82 35.52
C MET A 1 -44.12 -20.41 34.95
N ILE A 2 -44.75 -19.35 35.45
CA ILE A 2 -44.67 -17.99 34.87
C ILE A 2 -43.27 -17.34 35.08
N LYS A 3 -42.64 -17.51 36.26
CA LYS A 3 -41.29 -16.95 36.54
C LYS A 3 -40.18 -17.53 35.65
N GLU A 4 -40.25 -18.80 35.29
CA GLU A 4 -39.27 -19.48 34.45
C GLU A 4 -39.34 -19.02 32.97
N LYS A 5 -40.56 -18.79 32.48
CA LYS A 5 -40.82 -18.28 31.13
C LYS A 5 -40.35 -16.84 30.96
N ILE A 6 -40.48 -15.99 31.98
CA ILE A 6 -39.95 -14.60 31.98
C ILE A 6 -38.42 -14.58 32.00
N SER A 7 -37.79 -15.51 32.71
CA SER A 7 -36.31 -15.62 32.74
C SER A 7 -35.78 -16.00 31.36
N LYS A 8 -36.30 -17.01 30.69
CA LYS A 8 -35.86 -17.44 29.36
C LYS A 8 -36.04 -16.31 28.30
N SER A 9 -37.15 -15.59 28.35
CA SER A 9 -37.42 -14.47 27.46
C SER A 9 -36.36 -13.33 27.64
N ARG A 10 -36.00 -13.02 28.87
CA ARG A 10 -34.97 -12.01 29.16
C ARG A 10 -33.59 -12.40 28.61
N PHE A 11 -33.18 -13.65 28.73
CA PHE A 11 -31.91 -14.15 28.16
C PHE A 11 -31.92 -14.08 26.64
N ILE A 12 -33.02 -14.37 25.97
CA ILE A 12 -33.15 -14.25 24.51
C ILE A 12 -33.03 -12.77 24.08
N VAL A 13 -33.70 -11.85 24.78
CA VAL A 13 -33.61 -10.41 24.50
C VAL A 13 -32.20 -9.89 24.70
N ILE A 14 -31.53 -10.26 25.79
CA ILE A 14 -30.13 -9.85 26.05
C ILE A 14 -29.20 -10.43 24.97
N GLY A 15 -29.38 -11.72 24.61
CA GLY A 15 -28.58 -12.37 23.58
C GLY A 15 -28.76 -11.71 22.21
N SER A 16 -29.99 -11.37 21.82
CA SER A 16 -30.25 -10.66 20.56
C SER A 16 -29.67 -9.25 20.55
N LEU A 17 -29.72 -8.54 21.67
CA LEU A 17 -29.11 -7.20 21.80
C LEU A 17 -27.60 -7.26 21.65
N LEU A 18 -26.95 -8.21 22.32
CA LEU A 18 -25.52 -8.42 22.20
C LEU A 18 -25.09 -8.78 20.76
N LEU A 19 -25.89 -9.58 20.08
CA LEU A 19 -25.66 -9.95 18.69
C LEU A 19 -25.77 -8.73 17.75
N LEU A 20 -26.79 -7.87 17.97
CA LEU A 20 -26.92 -6.63 17.20
C LEU A 20 -25.75 -5.65 17.43
N ILE A 21 -25.30 -5.52 18.68
CA ILE A 21 -24.11 -4.71 19.01
C ILE A 21 -22.87 -5.27 18.30
N GLY A 22 -22.66 -6.58 18.36
CA GLY A 22 -21.53 -7.23 17.67
C GLY A 22 -21.55 -7.01 16.16
N LEU A 23 -22.73 -7.16 15.52
CA LEU A 23 -22.91 -6.86 14.08
C LEU A 23 -22.64 -5.39 13.75
N SER A 24 -23.10 -4.46 14.60
CA SER A 24 -22.88 -3.03 14.42
C SER A 24 -21.39 -2.67 14.48
N ILE A 25 -20.65 -3.21 15.46
CA ILE A 25 -19.20 -3.02 15.58
C ILE A 25 -18.48 -3.60 14.36
N PHE A 26 -18.86 -4.79 13.93
CA PHE A 26 -18.27 -5.44 12.75
C PHE A 26 -18.54 -4.64 11.47
N ALA A 27 -19.76 -4.15 11.27
CA ALA A 27 -20.10 -3.32 10.12
C ALA A 27 -19.32 -2.00 10.14
N SER A 28 -19.25 -1.31 11.29
CA SER A 28 -18.52 -0.06 11.46
C SER A 28 -17.03 -0.24 11.16
N TYR A 29 -16.43 -1.34 11.61
CA TYR A 29 -15.02 -1.66 11.33
C TYR A 29 -14.76 -1.84 9.83
N ASN A 30 -15.63 -2.57 9.12
CA ASN A 30 -15.48 -2.79 7.68
C ASN A 30 -15.67 -1.49 6.88
N ILE A 31 -16.66 -0.68 7.26
CA ILE A 31 -16.92 0.63 6.65
C ILE A 31 -15.69 1.54 6.84
N TYR A 32 -15.18 1.63 8.06
CA TYR A 32 -14.00 2.44 8.36
C TYR A 32 -12.77 2.02 7.53
N ASN A 33 -12.51 0.70 7.44
CA ASN A 33 -11.40 0.19 6.63
C ASN A 33 -11.57 0.51 5.14
N TYR A 34 -12.79 0.38 4.61
CA TYR A 34 -13.09 0.73 3.21
C TYR A 34 -12.80 2.21 2.91
N TYR A 35 -13.30 3.12 3.76
CA TYR A 35 -13.05 4.55 3.60
C TYR A 35 -11.58 4.92 3.77
N SER A 36 -10.87 4.32 4.72
CA SER A 36 -9.44 4.55 4.91
C SER A 36 -8.62 4.19 3.65
N HIS A 37 -8.86 3.01 3.05
CA HIS A 37 -8.19 2.63 1.81
C HIS A 37 -8.52 3.55 0.64
N LYS A 38 -9.77 4.03 0.55
CA LYS A 38 -10.17 4.98 -0.49
C LYS A 38 -9.46 6.33 -0.35
N VAL A 39 -9.33 6.84 0.86
CA VAL A 39 -8.57 8.07 1.14
C VAL A 39 -7.09 7.91 0.77
N ASP A 40 -6.48 6.79 1.13
CA ASP A 40 -5.07 6.51 0.79
C ASP A 40 -4.84 6.41 -0.72
N ASN A 41 -5.77 5.79 -1.47
CA ASN A 41 -5.73 5.75 -2.93
C ASN A 41 -5.89 7.14 -3.55
N ASN A 42 -6.77 7.99 -3.01
CA ASN A 42 -6.94 9.35 -3.49
C ASN A 42 -5.64 10.15 -3.31
N LYS A 43 -5.01 10.10 -2.14
CA LYS A 43 -3.72 10.75 -1.88
C LYS A 43 -2.61 10.32 -2.86
N ALA A 44 -2.56 9.05 -3.21
CA ALA A 44 -1.63 8.55 -4.21
C ALA A 44 -1.96 9.04 -5.61
N ASN A 45 -3.24 9.21 -5.94
CA ASN A 45 -3.67 9.80 -7.21
C ASN A 45 -3.32 11.29 -7.28
N ASP A 46 -3.62 12.04 -6.22
CA ASP A 46 -3.33 13.48 -6.11
C ASP A 46 -1.84 13.73 -6.31
N PHE A 47 -0.97 12.93 -5.69
CA PHE A 47 0.48 12.98 -5.90
C PHE A 47 0.88 12.74 -7.36
N ILE A 48 0.29 11.73 -8.03
CA ILE A 48 0.56 11.45 -9.46
C ILE A 48 0.08 12.62 -10.34
N GLU A 49 -1.06 13.24 -10.01
CA GLU A 49 -1.57 14.39 -10.77
C GLU A 49 -0.73 15.65 -10.55
N GLU A 50 -0.22 15.86 -9.33
CA GLU A 50 0.68 16.96 -9.00
C GLU A 50 1.98 16.88 -9.81
N ILE A 51 2.63 15.70 -9.83
CA ILE A 51 3.84 15.48 -10.62
C ILE A 51 3.59 15.71 -12.12
N LYS A 52 2.40 15.36 -12.64
CA LYS A 52 2.05 15.59 -14.06
C LYS A 52 1.85 17.06 -14.42
N LYS A 53 1.58 17.92 -13.44
CA LYS A 53 1.34 19.37 -13.66
C LYS A 53 2.60 20.22 -13.53
N GLU A 54 3.68 19.68 -12.96
CA GLU A 54 4.98 20.37 -12.89
C GLU A 54 5.67 20.34 -14.27
N GLU A 55 5.19 21.19 -15.21
CA GLU A 55 6.00 21.62 -16.36
C GLU A 55 7.18 22.47 -15.86
N PRO A 56 8.35 22.49 -16.55
CA PRO A 56 9.50 23.28 -16.11
C PRO A 56 9.11 24.75 -15.97
N PRO A 57 9.62 25.47 -14.96
CA PRO A 57 9.14 26.79 -14.60
C PRO A 57 9.40 27.79 -15.72
N VAL A 58 8.30 28.25 -16.35
CA VAL A 58 8.31 29.53 -17.06
C VAL A 58 8.10 30.59 -16.00
N GLU A 59 9.16 31.40 -15.74
CA GLU A 59 9.05 32.61 -14.94
C GLU A 59 7.92 33.48 -15.42
N ILE A 60 6.83 33.53 -14.67
CA ILE A 60 5.83 34.61 -14.76
C ILE A 60 5.52 35.04 -13.33
N GLU A 61 6.05 36.22 -12.98
CA GLU A 61 5.55 37.00 -11.86
C GLU A 61 4.03 37.16 -11.99
N GLN A 62 3.26 36.65 -11.04
CA GLN A 62 1.87 37.07 -10.85
C GLN A 62 1.55 37.29 -9.39
N GLU A 63 0.95 38.45 -9.18
CA GLU A 63 0.49 39.06 -7.94
C GLU A 63 -0.36 38.13 -7.06
N GLU A 64 -0.10 38.24 -5.76
CA GLU A 64 -0.87 37.58 -4.70
C GLU A 64 -2.32 38.08 -4.67
N GLN A 65 -3.26 37.18 -4.92
CA GLN A 65 -4.67 37.33 -4.49
C GLN A 65 -4.94 36.43 -3.28
N PRO A 66 -5.73 36.86 -2.30
CA PRO A 66 -5.99 36.12 -1.07
C PRO A 66 -6.77 34.84 -1.38
N LYS A 67 -6.19 33.66 -1.12
CA LYS A 67 -6.88 32.37 -1.19
C LYS A 67 -7.75 32.16 0.05
N GLU A 68 -9.01 31.86 -0.20
CA GLU A 68 -9.96 31.30 0.74
C GLU A 68 -9.37 30.00 1.37
N GLU A 69 -9.47 29.87 2.70
CA GLU A 69 -8.94 28.71 3.45
C GLU A 69 -9.67 27.43 3.06
N THR A 70 -9.10 26.67 2.14
CA THR A 70 -9.43 25.26 1.95
C THR A 70 -8.81 24.41 3.09
N PRO A 71 -9.42 23.27 3.48
CA PRO A 71 -8.93 22.43 4.57
C PRO A 71 -7.47 22.08 4.36
N LYS A 72 -6.61 22.22 5.39
CA LYS A 72 -5.19 21.92 5.37
C LYS A 72 -4.93 20.61 4.62
N GLU A 73 -4.38 20.70 3.41
CA GLU A 73 -3.73 19.60 2.74
C GLU A 73 -2.59 19.11 3.65
N GLU A 74 -2.76 17.93 4.23
CA GLU A 74 -1.65 17.23 4.86
C GLU A 74 -0.67 16.88 3.72
N ASN A 75 0.36 17.69 3.56
CA ASN A 75 1.41 17.51 2.57
C ASN A 75 2.15 16.22 2.90
N TYR A 76 1.73 15.12 2.26
CA TYR A 76 2.41 13.84 2.37
C TYR A 76 3.66 13.91 1.50
N ASN A 77 4.84 13.95 2.12
CA ASN A 77 6.13 13.94 1.43
C ASN A 77 6.42 12.57 0.80
N TYR A 78 5.49 12.04 -0.02
CA TYR A 78 5.76 10.87 -0.84
C TYR A 78 6.84 11.21 -1.87
N ILE A 79 7.73 10.25 -2.14
CA ILE A 79 8.69 10.36 -3.24
C ILE A 79 8.26 9.57 -4.47
N GLY A 80 7.27 8.69 -4.33
CA GLY A 80 6.72 7.91 -5.42
C GLY A 80 5.48 7.12 -5.01
N VAL A 81 4.89 6.42 -5.98
CA VAL A 81 3.70 5.59 -5.79
C VAL A 81 3.92 4.20 -6.37
N VAL A 82 3.50 3.18 -5.63
CA VAL A 82 3.36 1.79 -6.11
C VAL A 82 1.90 1.55 -6.49
N GLU A 83 1.65 1.08 -7.70
CA GLU A 83 0.35 0.66 -8.18
C GLU A 83 0.39 -0.77 -8.70
N ILE A 84 -0.54 -1.60 -8.27
CA ILE A 84 -0.66 -3.00 -8.67
C ILE A 84 -2.11 -3.27 -9.08
N PRO A 85 -2.48 -3.07 -10.37
CA PRO A 85 -3.87 -3.13 -10.81
C PRO A 85 -4.56 -4.46 -10.52
N THR A 86 -3.86 -5.58 -10.68
CA THR A 86 -4.41 -6.94 -10.49
C THR A 86 -5.02 -7.16 -9.09
N ILE A 87 -4.54 -6.45 -8.07
CA ILE A 87 -5.01 -6.60 -6.68
C ILE A 87 -5.64 -5.32 -6.11
N ASP A 88 -5.95 -4.35 -6.99
CA ASP A 88 -6.52 -3.04 -6.64
C ASP A 88 -5.71 -2.35 -5.52
N PHE A 89 -4.40 -2.26 -5.73
CA PHE A 89 -3.48 -1.65 -4.79
C PHE A 89 -2.83 -0.40 -5.39
N LYS A 90 -2.90 0.70 -4.65
CA LYS A 90 -2.19 1.95 -4.96
C LYS A 90 -1.77 2.64 -3.65
N ARG A 91 -0.48 2.97 -3.52
CA ARG A 91 0.05 3.57 -2.29
C ARG A 91 1.29 4.39 -2.54
N GLY A 92 1.35 5.60 -1.96
CA GLY A 92 2.56 6.40 -1.91
C GLY A 92 3.61 5.78 -0.97
N PHE A 93 4.88 5.93 -1.29
CA PHE A 93 6.01 5.53 -0.45
C PHE A 93 6.93 6.72 -0.17
N PHE A 94 7.65 6.61 0.94
CA PHE A 94 8.54 7.66 1.46
C PHE A 94 9.99 7.35 1.17
N ASN A 95 10.83 8.38 1.29
CA ASN A 95 12.28 8.20 1.26
C ASN A 95 12.71 7.25 2.39
N ILE A 96 13.78 6.51 2.16
CA ILE A 96 14.33 5.51 3.09
C ILE A 96 14.60 6.10 4.48
N ASP A 97 15.01 7.37 4.57
CA ASP A 97 15.33 8.06 5.82
C ASP A 97 14.11 8.76 6.46
N ASP A 98 12.92 8.72 5.83
CA ASP A 98 11.72 9.35 6.37
C ASP A 98 11.16 8.53 7.54
N ARG A 99 10.74 9.20 8.60
CA ARG A 99 10.10 8.57 9.78
C ARG A 99 8.79 7.81 9.46
N ASN A 100 8.19 8.08 8.31
CA ASN A 100 6.99 7.40 7.83
C ASN A 100 7.33 6.22 6.91
N ASN A 101 8.60 6.04 6.53
CA ASN A 101 9.10 4.85 5.87
C ASN A 101 9.22 3.70 6.88
N ASN A 102 8.08 3.14 7.25
CA ASN A 102 7.97 2.13 8.31
C ASN A 102 6.73 1.27 8.08
N VAL A 103 6.85 -0.05 8.16
CA VAL A 103 5.76 -1.01 7.91
C VAL A 103 4.55 -0.83 8.83
N ASP A 104 4.75 -0.32 10.04
CA ASP A 104 3.64 -0.07 10.98
C ASP A 104 2.78 1.14 10.59
N LYS A 105 3.28 2.00 9.71
CA LYS A 105 2.61 3.21 9.22
C LYS A 105 2.23 3.14 7.75
N ASN A 106 3.12 2.58 6.93
CA ASN A 106 3.02 2.56 5.49
C ASN A 106 3.67 1.29 4.91
N ILE A 107 3.84 1.24 3.57
CA ILE A 107 4.85 0.37 2.95
C ILE A 107 6.22 0.99 3.18
N GLU A 108 7.24 0.15 3.33
CA GLU A 108 8.60 0.54 3.71
C GLU A 108 9.58 0.18 2.60
N VAL A 109 10.31 1.17 2.12
CA VAL A 109 11.50 0.96 1.26
C VAL A 109 12.62 0.42 2.14
N LEU A 110 13.11 -0.77 1.82
CA LEU A 110 14.11 -1.45 2.63
C LEU A 110 15.50 -0.83 2.46
N ILE A 111 16.29 -0.93 3.51
CA ILE A 111 17.69 -0.45 3.50
C ILE A 111 18.50 -1.12 2.36
N ASN A 112 19.42 -0.37 1.77
CA ASN A 112 20.20 -0.76 0.58
C ASN A 112 19.35 -0.97 -0.69
N SER A 113 18.16 -0.40 -0.77
CA SER A 113 17.42 -0.31 -2.02
C SER A 113 17.98 0.80 -2.91
N ASP A 114 17.99 0.53 -4.21
CA ASP A 114 18.12 1.55 -5.23
C ASP A 114 16.76 2.11 -5.62
N MET A 115 16.71 3.34 -6.15
CA MET A 115 15.47 3.88 -6.72
C MET A 115 15.24 3.35 -8.15
N PRO A 116 14.00 3.46 -8.70
CA PRO A 116 13.66 2.84 -9.99
C PRO A 116 14.46 3.36 -11.19
N ASP A 117 15.06 4.54 -11.07
CA ASP A 117 15.87 5.19 -12.11
C ASP A 117 17.31 4.64 -12.20
N VAL A 118 17.76 3.87 -11.20
CA VAL A 118 19.08 3.23 -11.20
C VAL A 118 19.05 1.99 -12.11
N THR A 119 19.87 2.03 -13.16
CA THR A 119 19.99 0.90 -14.10
C THR A 119 20.55 -0.33 -13.40
N ASN A 120 19.91 -1.49 -13.61
CA ASN A 120 20.27 -2.76 -12.98
C ASN A 120 20.21 -2.75 -11.43
N GLY A 121 19.62 -1.70 -10.86
CA GLY A 121 19.38 -1.54 -9.44
C GLY A 121 18.31 -2.49 -8.91
N ILE A 122 18.13 -2.46 -7.60
CA ILE A 122 17.09 -3.23 -6.90
C ILE A 122 16.30 -2.33 -5.95
N LEU A 123 15.02 -2.13 -6.21
CA LEU A 123 14.08 -1.53 -5.28
C LEU A 123 13.37 -2.63 -4.49
N ALA A 124 13.52 -2.62 -3.17
CA ALA A 124 12.86 -3.59 -2.30
C ALA A 124 11.90 -2.88 -1.35
N ILE A 125 10.63 -3.31 -1.34
CA ILE A 125 9.57 -2.71 -0.53
C ILE A 125 8.89 -3.79 0.29
N ALA A 126 8.74 -3.54 1.59
CA ALA A 126 8.03 -4.38 2.53
C ALA A 126 6.66 -3.77 2.92
N GLY A 127 5.73 -4.61 3.31
CA GLY A 127 4.45 -4.20 3.86
C GLY A 127 3.80 -5.30 4.68
N HIS A 128 2.94 -4.94 5.62
CA HIS A 128 2.20 -5.92 6.39
C HIS A 128 1.18 -6.70 5.57
N SER A 129 1.02 -7.99 5.91
CA SER A 129 -0.13 -8.83 5.51
C SER A 129 -1.15 -8.93 6.65
N GLY A 130 -2.22 -9.67 6.43
CA GLY A 130 -3.25 -9.92 7.46
C GLY A 130 -4.49 -9.06 7.29
N SER A 131 -5.15 -8.67 8.39
CA SER A 131 -6.46 -7.99 8.37
C SER A 131 -6.47 -6.59 9.00
N GLY A 132 -5.35 -6.09 9.48
CA GLY A 132 -5.24 -4.77 10.08
C GLY A 132 -5.31 -3.63 9.06
N ARG A 133 -5.46 -2.40 9.55
CA ARG A 133 -5.49 -1.18 8.71
C ARG A 133 -4.20 -1.01 7.89
N THR A 134 -3.05 -1.38 8.45
CA THR A 134 -1.73 -1.30 7.81
C THR A 134 -1.37 -2.56 7.02
N ALA A 135 -2.31 -3.50 6.83
CA ALA A 135 -2.12 -4.72 6.04
C ALA A 135 -2.15 -4.44 4.54
N TYR A 136 -1.29 -3.54 4.08
CA TYR A 136 -1.26 -3.05 2.71
C TYR A 136 -0.97 -4.16 1.69
N PHE A 137 -0.10 -5.11 2.03
CA PHE A 137 0.27 -6.23 1.17
C PHE A 137 -0.54 -7.51 1.43
N LYS A 138 -1.75 -7.41 2.02
CA LYS A 138 -2.63 -8.55 2.32
C LYS A 138 -2.97 -9.43 1.11
N ASN A 139 -2.96 -8.86 -0.09
CA ASN A 139 -3.30 -9.55 -1.34
C ASN A 139 -2.07 -9.87 -2.21
N LEU A 140 -0.85 -9.54 -1.78
CA LEU A 140 0.37 -9.69 -2.57
C LEU A 140 0.58 -11.13 -3.06
N TYR A 141 0.22 -12.13 -2.25
CA TYR A 141 0.32 -13.56 -2.59
C TYR A 141 -0.52 -13.97 -3.83
N LYS A 142 -1.47 -13.14 -4.27
CA LYS A 142 -2.34 -13.42 -5.43
C LYS A 142 -1.67 -13.12 -6.77
N LEU A 143 -0.56 -12.37 -6.77
CA LEU A 143 0.13 -11.99 -7.99
C LEU A 143 0.68 -13.23 -8.70
N LYS A 144 0.60 -13.20 -10.02
CA LYS A 144 1.07 -14.25 -10.92
C LYS A 144 2.17 -13.71 -11.82
N VAL A 145 2.95 -14.61 -12.41
CA VAL A 145 3.92 -14.26 -13.45
C VAL A 145 3.23 -13.46 -14.55
N ASN A 146 3.88 -12.40 -15.03
CA ASN A 146 3.42 -11.40 -15.99
C ASN A 146 2.39 -10.38 -15.46
N ASP A 147 1.93 -10.44 -14.21
CA ASP A 147 1.16 -9.33 -13.64
C ASP A 147 1.99 -8.05 -13.63
N GLU A 148 1.31 -6.92 -13.83
CA GLU A 148 1.94 -5.62 -13.92
C GLU A 148 2.04 -4.95 -12.55
N ILE A 149 3.19 -4.31 -12.29
CA ILE A 149 3.43 -3.45 -11.15
C ILE A 149 4.02 -2.14 -11.68
N ASN A 150 3.39 -1.02 -11.35
CA ASN A 150 3.79 0.30 -11.77
C ASN A 150 4.42 1.05 -10.59
N ILE A 151 5.58 1.66 -10.82
CA ILE A 151 6.21 2.59 -9.89
C ILE A 151 6.24 3.96 -10.55
N TYR A 152 5.60 4.94 -9.91
CA TYR A 152 5.66 6.34 -10.33
C TYR A 152 6.73 7.03 -9.50
N TYR A 153 7.76 7.55 -10.15
CA TYR A 153 8.90 8.18 -9.50
C TYR A 153 9.60 9.15 -10.47
N ASN A 154 9.92 10.38 -10.03
CA ASN A 154 10.62 11.39 -10.81
C ASN A 154 10.03 11.55 -12.23
N ASN A 155 8.75 11.94 -12.32
CA ASN A 155 8.02 12.20 -13.58
C ASN A 155 8.08 11.03 -14.59
N THR A 156 8.32 9.81 -14.09
CA THR A 156 8.41 8.60 -14.91
C THR A 156 7.61 7.47 -14.28
N LYS A 157 6.82 6.80 -15.10
CA LYS A 157 6.16 5.55 -14.78
C LYS A 157 7.07 4.40 -15.20
N TYR A 158 7.55 3.63 -14.25
CA TYR A 158 8.34 2.41 -14.46
C TYR A 158 7.41 1.22 -14.41
N ILE A 159 7.35 0.44 -15.50
CA ILE A 159 6.46 -0.72 -15.66
C ILE A 159 7.25 -1.99 -15.44
N TYR A 160 6.93 -2.70 -14.38
CA TYR A 160 7.53 -3.98 -14.04
C TYR A 160 6.56 -5.13 -14.34
N LYS A 161 7.11 -6.29 -14.71
CA LYS A 161 6.36 -7.55 -14.83
C LYS A 161 6.86 -8.55 -13.79
N VAL A 162 5.92 -9.19 -13.11
CA VAL A 162 6.24 -10.26 -12.15
C VAL A 162 6.93 -11.41 -12.87
N ASN A 163 8.12 -11.75 -12.41
CA ASN A 163 8.90 -12.91 -12.88
C ASN A 163 8.69 -14.13 -11.98
N LYS A 164 8.68 -13.92 -10.65
CA LYS A 164 8.51 -14.99 -9.66
C LYS A 164 7.62 -14.54 -8.51
N ASN A 165 6.77 -15.46 -8.01
CA ASN A 165 6.08 -15.36 -6.73
C ASN A 165 6.39 -16.64 -5.94
N TYR A 166 7.08 -16.51 -4.81
CA TYR A 166 7.54 -17.64 -4.02
C TYR A 166 7.55 -17.33 -2.53
N GLU A 167 7.66 -18.37 -1.70
CA GLU A 167 7.79 -18.22 -0.26
C GLU A 167 9.19 -18.62 0.21
N VAL A 168 9.72 -17.88 1.18
CA VAL A 168 10.95 -18.18 1.89
C VAL A 168 10.71 -18.26 3.39
N ASP A 169 11.61 -18.88 4.13
CA ASP A 169 11.53 -18.92 5.60
C ASP A 169 11.79 -17.53 6.17
N LYS A 170 11.02 -17.17 7.20
CA LYS A 170 11.15 -15.90 7.89
C LYS A 170 12.29 -15.96 8.90
N ASN A 171 13.52 -15.85 8.42
CA ASN A 171 14.75 -15.88 9.23
C ASN A 171 15.47 -14.51 9.29
N GLY A 172 14.83 -13.44 8.82
CA GLY A 172 15.39 -12.08 8.78
C GLY A 172 16.26 -11.79 7.56
N ILE A 173 16.51 -12.77 6.70
CA ILE A 173 17.30 -12.61 5.47
C ILE A 173 16.49 -13.15 4.30
N ILE A 174 16.41 -12.38 3.21
CA ILE A 174 15.86 -12.84 1.93
C ILE A 174 17.02 -12.91 0.94
N ASP A 175 17.40 -14.12 0.57
CA ASP A 175 18.32 -14.31 -0.54
C ASP A 175 17.55 -14.17 -1.86
N ILE A 176 17.84 -13.10 -2.62
CA ILE A 176 17.15 -12.78 -3.85
C ILE A 176 18.02 -13.23 -5.02
N SER A 177 17.70 -14.43 -5.56
CA SER A 177 18.29 -14.88 -6.82
C SER A 177 17.64 -14.13 -7.98
N ARG A 178 18.30 -13.05 -8.46
CA ARG A 178 17.87 -12.22 -9.57
C ARG A 178 18.87 -12.20 -10.72
N ASP A 179 18.42 -11.84 -11.90
CA ASP A 179 19.27 -11.42 -12.99
C ASP A 179 19.82 -10.01 -12.69
N LYS A 180 21.13 -9.88 -12.53
CA LYS A 180 21.80 -8.61 -12.19
C LYS A 180 21.87 -7.64 -13.37
N GLU A 181 21.58 -8.08 -14.58
CA GLU A 181 21.48 -7.24 -15.77
C GLU A 181 20.08 -6.62 -15.93
N GLN A 182 19.15 -6.91 -14.97
CA GLN A 182 17.78 -6.41 -14.97
C GLN A 182 17.55 -5.45 -13.80
N THR A 183 16.96 -4.29 -14.08
CA THR A 183 16.40 -3.42 -13.02
C THR A 183 15.25 -4.15 -12.34
N THR A 184 15.37 -4.35 -11.04
CA THR A 184 14.60 -5.31 -10.28
C THR A 184 13.72 -4.62 -9.24
N LEU A 185 12.46 -5.05 -9.14
CA LEU A 185 11.56 -4.72 -8.04
C LEU A 185 11.31 -5.97 -7.19
N VAL A 186 11.43 -5.83 -5.88
CA VAL A 186 11.08 -6.87 -4.90
C VAL A 186 10.01 -6.35 -3.97
N LEU A 187 8.88 -7.04 -3.90
CA LEU A 187 7.86 -6.76 -2.89
C LEU A 187 7.80 -7.95 -1.91
N THR A 188 7.76 -7.67 -0.61
CA THR A 188 7.72 -8.72 0.40
C THR A 188 6.70 -8.47 1.50
N THR A 189 6.12 -9.54 2.00
CA THR A 189 5.17 -9.52 3.12
C THR A 189 5.18 -10.85 3.87
N CYS A 190 4.61 -10.88 5.07
CA CYS A 190 4.42 -12.15 5.78
C CYS A 190 3.43 -13.05 5.03
N SER A 191 3.75 -14.34 4.95
CA SER A 191 2.82 -15.37 4.44
C SER A 191 1.69 -15.64 5.45
N LYS A 192 0.62 -16.28 4.99
CA LYS A 192 -0.40 -16.89 5.87
C LYS A 192 0.21 -17.90 6.85
N ASN A 193 1.23 -18.61 6.41
CA ASN A 193 2.11 -19.37 7.30
C ASN A 193 3.06 -18.40 8.00
N LYS A 194 2.86 -18.19 9.30
CA LYS A 194 3.59 -17.21 10.13
C LYS A 194 5.11 -17.42 10.15
N THR A 195 5.61 -18.60 9.77
CA THR A 195 7.04 -18.92 9.66
C THR A 195 7.66 -18.56 8.33
N LYS A 196 6.84 -18.13 7.35
CA LYS A 196 7.26 -17.80 5.99
C LYS A 196 6.90 -16.36 5.61
N GLN A 197 7.53 -15.90 4.55
CA GLN A 197 7.22 -14.64 3.88
C GLN A 197 7.10 -14.85 2.37
N VAL A 198 6.17 -14.11 1.76
CA VAL A 198 5.96 -14.05 0.31
C VAL A 198 6.95 -13.07 -0.28
N VAL A 199 7.57 -13.45 -1.38
CA VAL A 199 8.48 -12.60 -2.17
C VAL A 199 7.99 -12.56 -3.60
N ILE A 200 7.75 -11.35 -4.09
CA ILE A 200 7.48 -11.08 -5.51
C ILE A 200 8.74 -10.49 -6.10
N LEU A 201 9.28 -11.13 -7.12
CA LEU A 201 10.38 -10.65 -7.93
C LEU A 201 9.82 -10.19 -9.28
N ALA A 202 10.07 -8.95 -9.65
CA ALA A 202 9.63 -8.38 -10.92
C ALA A 202 10.78 -7.64 -11.62
N TYR A 203 10.76 -7.63 -12.96
CA TYR A 203 11.75 -6.93 -13.76
C TYR A 203 11.12 -5.79 -14.54
N LEU A 204 11.88 -4.70 -14.68
CA LEU A 204 11.49 -3.56 -15.48
C LEU A 204 11.38 -3.96 -16.96
N VAL A 205 10.25 -3.62 -17.58
CA VAL A 205 9.99 -3.93 -19.00
C VAL A 205 9.80 -2.66 -19.84
N ASP A 206 9.39 -1.55 -19.21
CA ASP A 206 9.14 -0.29 -19.93
C ASP A 206 9.22 0.92 -18.99
N LYS A 207 9.41 2.11 -19.58
CA LYS A 207 9.40 3.41 -18.89
C LYS A 207 8.59 4.41 -19.74
N VAL A 208 7.69 5.13 -19.09
CA VAL A 208 6.89 6.18 -19.72
C VAL A 208 7.05 7.47 -18.93
N SER A 209 7.65 8.49 -19.53
CA SER A 209 7.70 9.83 -18.95
C SER A 209 6.39 10.55 -19.16
N TYR A 210 5.96 11.43 -18.25
CA TYR A 210 4.73 12.24 -18.31
C TYR A 210 4.94 13.59 -17.66
#